data_f06e24a5ffa41fd3ba8c7052d41154ce
#
_entry.id   f06e24a5ffa41fd3ba8c7052d41154ce
#
_cell.length_a   1.000
_cell.length_b   1.000
_cell.length_c   1.000
_cell.angle_alpha   90.00
_cell.angle_beta   90.00
_cell.angle_gamma   90.00
#
_symmetry.space_group_name_H-M   'P 1'
#
loop_
_entity.id
_entity.type
_entity.pdbx_description
1 polymer ?
#
loop_
_entity_poly.entity_id
_entity_poly.type
_entity_poly.pdbx_seq_one_letter_code
_entity_poly.pdbx_strand_id
1 'polypeptide(L)'
;MKKMIVLDSAKGDGSPAANGDGPSARAGGKSASSPKGGARGVVVADALYPREHIRMAWPTVRKVGSGLANLGNTCFMNAVMQCLTHTPALAAFCLDGEHRRFKPKGNGGGGSFSAIYEMGEHVCRALAGERRVVSPSAFVKNLRSISKTFRKGRQEDAHEFARCLLDAMHEKCVEHARPKPPKNSPRAETTFVFQVFGGRLRSQVTCKTCGRKSDTFDSFMDLSLDIARAKSVEAALRRYVAVEVLDGSNKYKCEMGGGKPHMTRATKQFTIDAAPLVLTVQLKRFEYVPFGRGKLTQFVEYPTTLDITGAMSDANPKARGVEKYSLFAVLVHAGGSMHSGHYYCYVKAATGVWYEMDDEGVSATSERTALNQKAYLLFYAREGTGLDGKGTPALAAAKREAVARAGERVRVERDCALAGPRGAPRERRREEEEEEEEERRRRKTSDEDEDDSSDDSYRVGDDGSSDESSDDSSSSSSSSSSSSSSSYSSE
;
A
#
# COMPACT_ATOMS: atom_id res chain seq x y z
N MET A 1 -13.16 -18.76 11.68
CA MET A 1 -14.10 -18.48 10.58
C MET A 1 -13.45 -17.50 9.63
N LYS A 2 -13.00 -17.94 8.46
CA LYS A 2 -12.45 -17.06 7.43
C LYS A 2 -13.63 -16.45 6.66
N LYS A 3 -14.01 -15.21 6.95
CA LYS A 3 -14.91 -14.45 6.08
C LYS A 3 -14.13 -14.01 4.85
N MET A 4 -14.42 -14.65 3.74
CA MET A 4 -14.02 -14.23 2.40
C MET A 4 -14.73 -12.93 2.08
N ILE A 5 -13.98 -11.88 1.75
CA ILE A 5 -14.56 -10.68 1.13
C ILE A 5 -14.83 -11.06 -0.31
N VAL A 6 -16.08 -11.38 -0.59
CA VAL A 6 -16.62 -11.49 -1.95
C VAL A 6 -16.84 -10.07 -2.43
N LEU A 7 -16.21 -9.69 -3.51
CA LEU A 7 -16.56 -8.48 -4.25
C LEU A 7 -17.96 -8.69 -4.83
N ASP A 8 -18.94 -7.88 -4.37
CA ASP A 8 -20.31 -7.86 -4.87
C ASP A 8 -20.34 -7.53 -6.36
N SER A 9 -20.75 -8.53 -7.14
CA SER A 9 -21.18 -8.34 -8.50
C SER A 9 -22.58 -7.73 -8.47
N ALA A 10 -22.74 -6.62 -9.16
CA ALA A 10 -23.98 -5.85 -9.27
C ALA A 10 -25.20 -6.73 -9.58
N LYS A 11 -26.25 -6.58 -8.77
CA LYS A 11 -27.60 -7.07 -9.04
C LYS A 11 -28.16 -6.32 -10.25
N GLY A 12 -28.51 -7.08 -11.30
CA GLY A 12 -29.41 -6.64 -12.34
C GLY A 12 -30.82 -7.04 -11.96
N ASP A 13 -31.70 -6.06 -11.83
CA ASP A 13 -33.13 -6.28 -11.67
C ASP A 13 -33.75 -6.85 -12.95
N GLY A 14 -34.41 -7.98 -12.81
CA GLY A 14 -35.24 -8.55 -13.85
C GLY A 14 -36.67 -8.64 -13.37
N SER A 15 -37.62 -8.39 -14.23
CA SER A 15 -38.94 -9.06 -14.21
C SER A 15 -39.76 -8.68 -15.44
N PRO A 16 -40.94 -9.31 -15.70
CA PRO A 16 -41.03 -10.49 -16.54
C PRO A 16 -42.09 -10.36 -17.68
N ALA A 17 -42.22 -11.48 -18.41
CA ALA A 17 -43.37 -11.90 -19.25
C ALA A 17 -43.51 -11.34 -20.68
N ALA A 18 -43.63 -12.16 -21.68
CA ALA A 18 -44.77 -12.97 -22.06
C ALA A 18 -44.55 -13.73 -23.38
N ASN A 19 -45.06 -14.92 -23.40
CA ASN A 19 -45.52 -15.83 -24.45
C ASN A 19 -45.41 -15.48 -25.96
N GLY A 20 -44.98 -16.52 -26.76
CA GLY A 20 -45.19 -16.58 -28.22
C GLY A 20 -44.61 -17.84 -28.85
N ASP A 21 -45.50 -18.70 -29.32
CA ASP A 21 -45.30 -20.03 -29.92
C ASP A 21 -44.36 -20.11 -31.14
N GLY A 22 -43.75 -21.31 -31.29
CA GLY A 22 -42.92 -21.95 -32.28
C GLY A 22 -43.13 -21.72 -33.76
N PRO A 23 -42.55 -22.53 -34.68
CA PRO A 23 -41.90 -23.85 -34.53
C PRO A 23 -40.55 -24.04 -35.27
N SER A 24 -39.82 -25.06 -34.85
CA SER A 24 -38.98 -26.00 -35.61
C SER A 24 -38.17 -25.57 -36.82
N ALA A 25 -36.80 -25.66 -36.71
CA ALA A 25 -35.94 -26.21 -37.75
C ALA A 25 -34.63 -26.79 -37.17
N ARG A 26 -34.37 -28.05 -37.52
CA ARG A 26 -33.13 -28.81 -37.23
C ARG A 26 -31.93 -28.20 -37.95
N ALA A 27 -30.81 -28.02 -37.27
CA ALA A 27 -29.48 -28.17 -37.89
C ALA A 27 -28.42 -28.41 -36.84
N GLY A 28 -27.73 -29.48 -37.02
CA GLY A 28 -26.38 -29.94 -36.77
C GLY A 28 -25.55 -29.31 -35.63
N GLY A 29 -25.42 -30.04 -34.50
CA GLY A 29 -24.43 -29.75 -33.49
C GLY A 29 -23.00 -29.99 -34.00
N LYS A 30 -22.17 -28.95 -33.88
CA LYS A 30 -20.72 -29.08 -33.79
C LYS A 30 -20.34 -28.69 -32.36
N SER A 31 -19.93 -29.68 -31.57
CA SER A 31 -19.33 -29.49 -30.25
C SER A 31 -18.06 -28.66 -30.40
N ALA A 32 -18.07 -27.44 -29.87
CA ALA A 32 -16.87 -26.66 -29.70
C ALA A 32 -16.06 -27.25 -28.55
N SER A 33 -14.96 -27.92 -28.88
CA SER A 33 -13.95 -28.37 -27.94
C SER A 33 -13.29 -27.13 -27.32
N SER A 34 -13.33 -27.03 -25.99
CA SER A 34 -12.57 -26.04 -25.23
C SER A 34 -11.08 -26.13 -25.54
N PRO A 35 -10.38 -25.02 -25.76
CA PRO A 35 -8.95 -25.07 -26.01
C PRO A 35 -8.22 -25.47 -24.74
N LYS A 36 -7.48 -26.56 -24.81
CA LYS A 36 -6.46 -26.96 -23.82
C LYS A 36 -5.31 -25.93 -23.91
N GLY A 37 -5.35 -24.90 -23.08
CA GLY A 37 -4.33 -23.87 -23.03
C GLY A 37 -3.24 -24.20 -22.02
N GLY A 38 -2.06 -24.55 -22.50
CA GLY A 38 -0.83 -24.52 -21.72
C GLY A 38 -0.42 -23.08 -21.44
N ALA A 39 0.18 -22.86 -20.26
CA ALA A 39 0.66 -21.56 -19.77
C ALA A 39 1.84 -21.03 -20.62
N ARG A 40 1.53 -20.40 -21.73
CA ARG A 40 2.34 -19.38 -22.38
C ARG A 40 1.57 -18.09 -22.18
N GLY A 41 2.27 -17.01 -21.74
CA GLY A 41 1.64 -15.69 -21.69
C GLY A 41 0.86 -15.51 -22.98
N VAL A 42 -0.43 -15.20 -22.87
CA VAL A 42 -1.31 -15.04 -24.03
C VAL A 42 -0.70 -13.95 -24.89
N VAL A 43 -0.09 -14.31 -26.00
CA VAL A 43 0.31 -13.35 -27.04
C VAL A 43 -0.99 -12.91 -27.68
N VAL A 44 -1.52 -11.81 -27.20
CA VAL A 44 -2.67 -11.15 -27.83
C VAL A 44 -2.09 -10.40 -29.02
N ALA A 45 -2.46 -10.79 -30.21
CA ALA A 45 -1.95 -10.21 -31.46
C ALA A 45 -2.16 -8.69 -31.58
N ASP A 46 -2.97 -8.09 -30.70
CA ASP A 46 -3.27 -6.67 -30.62
C ASP A 46 -3.18 -6.18 -29.17
N ALA A 47 -1.99 -6.32 -28.56
CA ALA A 47 -1.71 -5.85 -27.22
C ALA A 47 -1.78 -4.33 -27.13
N LEU A 48 -2.35 -3.78 -26.02
CA LEU A 48 -2.44 -2.35 -25.78
C LEU A 48 -1.07 -1.71 -25.48
N TYR A 49 -0.14 -2.49 -24.99
CA TYR A 49 1.27 -2.14 -24.82
C TYR A 49 2.14 -3.35 -25.16
N PRO A 50 3.13 -3.23 -26.06
CA PRO A 50 4.01 -4.35 -26.39
C PRO A 50 4.85 -4.76 -25.18
N ARG A 51 4.81 -6.04 -24.82
CA ARG A 51 5.52 -6.56 -23.63
C ARG A 51 7.03 -6.39 -23.74
N GLU A 52 7.57 -6.49 -24.94
CA GLU A 52 8.98 -6.29 -25.28
C GLU A 52 9.48 -4.87 -25.05
N HIS A 53 8.58 -3.89 -24.95
CA HIS A 53 8.93 -2.51 -24.60
C HIS A 53 9.03 -2.27 -23.09
N ILE A 54 8.63 -3.25 -22.27
CA ILE A 54 8.75 -3.13 -20.79
C ILE A 54 10.20 -3.38 -20.40
N ARG A 55 10.82 -2.41 -19.77
CA ARG A 55 12.18 -2.51 -19.23
C ARG A 55 12.15 -2.63 -17.71
N MET A 56 12.66 -3.74 -17.18
CA MET A 56 12.74 -3.97 -15.72
C MET A 56 13.99 -3.37 -15.07
N ALA A 57 14.89 -2.78 -15.87
CA ALA A 57 16.09 -2.10 -15.42
C ALA A 57 15.97 -0.59 -15.53
N TRP A 58 16.65 0.12 -14.65
CA TRP A 58 16.79 1.57 -14.75
C TRP A 58 17.48 1.94 -16.08
N PRO A 59 16.94 2.90 -16.84
CA PRO A 59 17.54 3.32 -18.12
C PRO A 59 18.91 3.97 -17.92
N THR A 60 19.08 4.69 -16.81
CA THR A 60 20.33 5.35 -16.41
C THR A 60 20.50 5.30 -14.90
N VAL A 61 21.74 5.38 -14.40
CA VAL A 61 21.99 5.58 -12.97
C VAL A 61 21.60 7.02 -12.61
N ARG A 62 20.67 7.15 -11.68
CA ARG A 62 20.20 8.44 -11.19
C ARG A 62 20.36 8.51 -9.68
N LYS A 63 20.50 9.74 -9.17
CA LYS A 63 20.39 9.99 -7.73
C LYS A 63 18.98 9.58 -7.27
N VAL A 64 18.81 9.40 -5.96
CA VAL A 64 17.50 9.20 -5.37
C VAL A 64 16.55 10.35 -5.73
N GLY A 65 15.26 10.06 -5.82
CA GLY A 65 14.24 11.06 -6.09
C GLY A 65 14.10 12.10 -4.98
N SER A 66 13.38 13.19 -5.28
CA SER A 66 13.04 14.24 -4.31
C SER A 66 12.12 13.74 -3.20
N GLY A 67 12.15 14.38 -2.02
CA GLY A 67 11.11 14.25 -1.00
C GLY A 67 9.76 14.79 -1.50
N LEU A 68 8.68 14.46 -0.80
CA LEU A 68 7.33 14.87 -1.17
C LEU A 68 6.71 15.74 -0.07
N ALA A 69 6.19 16.91 -0.45
CA ALA A 69 5.51 17.79 0.50
C ALA A 69 4.28 17.09 1.09
N ASN A 70 4.14 17.15 2.42
CA ASN A 70 2.92 16.72 3.10
C ASN A 70 1.88 17.85 3.03
N LEU A 71 0.83 17.63 2.25
CA LEU A 71 -0.24 18.60 1.98
C LEU A 71 -1.47 18.40 2.90
N GLY A 72 -1.24 17.94 4.12
CA GLY A 72 -2.25 17.64 5.12
C GLY A 72 -2.65 16.17 5.14
N ASN A 73 -2.03 15.42 6.06
CA ASN A 73 -2.24 13.97 6.25
C ASN A 73 -2.02 13.12 4.99
N THR A 74 -1.11 13.54 4.09
CA THR A 74 -0.84 12.86 2.81
C THR A 74 0.31 11.86 2.86
N CYS A 75 0.84 11.54 4.03
CA CYS A 75 1.94 10.59 4.20
C CYS A 75 1.65 9.20 3.58
N PHE A 76 0.40 8.71 3.68
CA PHE A 76 -0.02 7.45 3.05
C PHE A 76 0.17 7.47 1.54
N MET A 77 -0.19 8.59 0.90
CA MET A 77 -0.05 8.81 -0.53
C MET A 77 1.43 9.00 -0.89
N ASN A 78 2.17 9.83 -0.14
CA ASN A 78 3.57 10.11 -0.37
C ASN A 78 4.42 8.84 -0.33
N ALA A 79 4.24 8.00 0.69
CA ALA A 79 4.97 6.74 0.82
C ALA A 79 4.70 5.78 -0.36
N VAL A 80 3.45 5.65 -0.81
CA VAL A 80 3.10 4.85 -1.99
C VAL A 80 3.71 5.44 -3.26
N MET A 81 3.61 6.74 -3.46
CA MET A 81 4.16 7.41 -4.64
C MET A 81 5.68 7.28 -4.71
N GLN A 82 6.38 7.31 -3.57
CA GLN A 82 7.82 7.04 -3.51
C GLN A 82 8.15 5.60 -3.92
N CYS A 83 7.42 4.60 -3.43
CA CYS A 83 7.60 3.21 -3.85
C CYS A 83 7.38 3.04 -5.36
N LEU A 84 6.33 3.64 -5.91
CA LEU A 84 6.03 3.60 -7.34
C LEU A 84 7.06 4.37 -8.18
N THR A 85 7.51 5.55 -7.73
CA THR A 85 8.57 6.35 -8.38
C THR A 85 9.87 5.55 -8.52
N HIS A 86 10.18 4.71 -7.53
CA HIS A 86 11.38 3.88 -7.53
C HIS A 86 11.14 2.46 -8.09
N THR A 87 9.98 2.20 -8.70
CA THR A 87 9.73 0.97 -9.46
C THR A 87 10.42 1.06 -10.82
N PRO A 88 11.44 0.20 -11.12
CA PRO A 88 12.28 0.37 -12.31
C PRO A 88 11.48 0.43 -13.62
N ALA A 89 10.49 -0.46 -13.80
CA ALA A 89 9.68 -0.49 -15.01
C ALA A 89 8.84 0.78 -15.19
N LEU A 90 8.25 1.29 -14.11
CA LEU A 90 7.44 2.52 -14.15
C LEU A 90 8.33 3.75 -14.37
N ALA A 91 9.49 3.79 -13.71
CA ALA A 91 10.47 4.86 -13.92
C ALA A 91 10.95 4.92 -15.37
N ALA A 92 11.27 3.75 -15.98
CA ALA A 92 11.67 3.68 -17.37
C ALA A 92 10.57 4.18 -18.32
N PHE A 93 9.35 3.69 -18.15
CA PHE A 93 8.17 4.10 -18.93
C PHE A 93 7.94 5.62 -18.86
N CYS A 94 8.05 6.21 -17.66
CA CYS A 94 7.83 7.64 -17.46
C CYS A 94 8.96 8.49 -18.06
N LEU A 95 10.22 8.09 -17.82
CA LEU A 95 11.40 8.81 -18.31
C LEU A 95 11.52 8.77 -19.84
N ASP A 96 11.01 7.72 -20.49
CA ASP A 96 10.91 7.62 -21.94
C ASP A 96 9.76 8.47 -22.53
N GLY A 97 8.94 9.09 -21.67
CA GLY A 97 7.82 9.92 -22.08
C GLY A 97 6.57 9.15 -22.55
N GLU A 98 6.54 7.82 -22.39
CA GLU A 98 5.43 6.98 -22.80
C GLU A 98 4.08 7.34 -22.12
N HIS A 99 4.12 7.88 -20.90
CA HIS A 99 2.95 8.38 -20.17
C HIS A 99 2.27 9.55 -20.86
N ARG A 100 2.99 10.33 -21.70
CA ARG A 100 2.47 11.57 -22.32
C ARG A 100 1.34 11.32 -23.31
N ARG A 101 1.24 10.10 -23.88
CA ARG A 101 0.12 9.71 -24.75
C ARG A 101 -1.23 9.71 -24.01
N PHE A 102 -1.22 9.60 -22.69
CA PHE A 102 -2.42 9.60 -21.84
C PHE A 102 -2.78 11.00 -21.33
N LYS A 103 -2.16 12.06 -21.88
CA LYS A 103 -2.48 13.45 -21.53
C LYS A 103 -3.97 13.72 -21.81
N PRO A 104 -4.71 14.28 -20.84
CA PRO A 104 -6.10 14.65 -21.04
C PRO A 104 -6.28 15.60 -22.23
N LYS A 105 -7.25 15.32 -23.10
CA LYS A 105 -7.61 16.20 -24.20
C LYS A 105 -8.52 17.31 -23.65
N GLY A 106 -8.15 18.56 -23.80
CA GLY A 106 -8.95 19.74 -23.43
C GLY A 106 -8.11 21.00 -23.40
N ASN A 107 -8.55 22.04 -24.11
CA ASN A 107 -7.97 23.39 -24.04
C ASN A 107 -8.63 24.10 -22.86
N GLY A 108 -7.84 24.39 -21.82
CA GLY A 108 -8.26 25.21 -20.66
C GLY A 108 -8.87 24.42 -19.53
N GLY A 109 -8.08 24.19 -18.49
CA GLY A 109 -8.46 23.97 -17.07
C GLY A 109 -9.48 22.87 -16.67
N GLY A 110 -10.22 22.29 -17.60
CA GLY A 110 -11.32 21.34 -17.34
C GLY A 110 -11.09 19.92 -17.87
N GLY A 111 -9.87 19.56 -18.25
CA GLY A 111 -9.56 18.19 -18.69
C GLY A 111 -9.72 17.18 -17.56
N SER A 112 -10.36 16.04 -17.86
CA SER A 112 -10.52 14.92 -16.91
C SER A 112 -9.17 14.45 -16.41
N PHE A 113 -9.00 14.28 -15.10
CA PHE A 113 -7.79 13.74 -14.46
C PHE A 113 -7.37 12.40 -15.08
N SER A 114 -6.09 12.26 -15.39
CA SER A 114 -5.48 11.02 -15.88
C SER A 114 -4.39 10.55 -14.91
N ALA A 115 -4.69 9.51 -14.13
CA ALA A 115 -3.77 9.01 -13.10
C ALA A 115 -2.41 8.57 -13.68
N ILE A 116 -2.40 7.91 -14.85
CA ILE A 116 -1.16 7.46 -15.50
C ILE A 116 -0.33 8.63 -16.04
N TYR A 117 -0.97 9.68 -16.58
CA TYR A 117 -0.28 10.88 -17.04
C TYR A 117 0.33 11.66 -15.86
N GLU A 118 -0.47 11.94 -14.84
CA GLU A 118 -0.01 12.66 -13.65
C GLU A 118 1.09 11.91 -12.89
N MET A 119 0.99 10.56 -12.82
CA MET A 119 2.05 9.75 -12.23
C MET A 119 3.35 9.85 -13.04
N GLY A 120 3.26 9.86 -14.37
CA GLY A 120 4.43 10.04 -15.23
C GLY A 120 5.09 11.39 -15.07
N GLU A 121 4.32 12.48 -15.06
CA GLU A 121 4.82 13.83 -14.83
C GLU A 121 5.44 13.97 -13.42
N HIS A 122 4.82 13.29 -12.41
CA HIS A 122 5.35 13.24 -11.06
C HIS A 122 6.72 12.53 -11.01
N VAL A 123 6.81 11.32 -11.58
CA VAL A 123 8.07 10.54 -11.64
C VAL A 123 9.17 11.35 -12.33
N CYS A 124 8.87 12.00 -13.46
CA CYS A 124 9.84 12.82 -14.16
C CYS A 124 10.36 13.97 -13.29
N ARG A 125 9.47 14.68 -12.59
CA ARG A 125 9.86 15.79 -11.69
C ARG A 125 10.64 15.29 -10.48
N ALA A 126 10.20 14.21 -9.84
CA ALA A 126 10.84 13.65 -8.66
C ALA A 126 12.26 13.13 -8.96
N LEU A 127 12.46 12.52 -10.14
CA LEU A 127 13.75 11.94 -10.55
C LEU A 127 14.64 12.92 -11.33
N ALA A 128 14.19 14.15 -11.64
CA ALA A 128 14.99 15.16 -12.31
C ALA A 128 16.20 15.60 -11.46
N GLY A 129 16.08 15.55 -10.13
CA GLY A 129 17.14 15.97 -9.20
C GLY A 129 17.29 17.48 -9.07
N GLU A 130 16.37 18.27 -9.65
CA GLU A 130 16.39 19.74 -9.65
C GLU A 130 15.87 20.32 -8.33
N ARG A 131 14.98 19.62 -7.65
CA ARG A 131 14.32 20.08 -6.43
C ARG A 131 14.56 19.11 -5.30
N ARG A 132 14.76 19.63 -4.09
CA ARG A 132 14.84 18.81 -2.88
C ARG A 132 13.48 18.19 -2.54
N VAL A 133 12.40 18.95 -2.72
CA VAL A 133 11.02 18.57 -2.43
C VAL A 133 10.12 18.86 -3.62
N VAL A 134 9.23 17.92 -3.93
CA VAL A 134 8.20 18.03 -4.98
C VAL A 134 6.82 17.95 -4.33
N SER A 135 5.91 18.81 -4.78
CA SER A 135 4.53 18.80 -4.29
C SER A 135 3.65 17.87 -5.14
N PRO A 136 2.97 16.85 -4.54
CA PRO A 136 2.02 15.98 -5.23
C PRO A 136 0.62 16.59 -5.37
N SER A 137 0.52 17.91 -5.53
CA SER A 137 -0.73 18.68 -5.50
C SER A 137 -1.78 18.22 -6.52
N ALA A 138 -1.36 17.72 -7.70
CA ALA A 138 -2.27 17.19 -8.70
C ALA A 138 -3.10 16.00 -8.18
N PHE A 139 -2.47 15.11 -7.41
CA PHE A 139 -3.14 13.96 -6.79
C PHE A 139 -4.07 14.39 -5.65
N VAL A 140 -3.62 15.31 -4.79
CA VAL A 140 -4.45 15.84 -3.69
C VAL A 140 -5.70 16.55 -4.22
N LYS A 141 -5.56 17.34 -5.30
CA LYS A 141 -6.69 18.00 -5.95
C LYS A 141 -7.71 17.00 -6.52
N ASN A 142 -7.23 15.86 -7.03
CA ASN A 142 -8.03 14.86 -7.73
C ASN A 142 -8.17 13.54 -6.95
N LEU A 143 -8.00 13.55 -5.62
CA LEU A 143 -8.03 12.36 -4.78
C LEU A 143 -9.32 11.54 -4.95
N ARG A 144 -10.48 12.24 -5.07
CA ARG A 144 -11.80 11.61 -5.30
C ARG A 144 -11.98 11.02 -6.71
N SER A 145 -11.13 11.40 -7.67
CA SER A 145 -11.09 10.78 -9.00
C SER A 145 -10.33 9.44 -8.99
N ILE A 146 -9.49 9.22 -7.97
CA ILE A 146 -8.82 7.94 -7.73
C ILE A 146 -9.80 7.00 -6.99
N SER A 147 -10.37 7.45 -5.89
CA SER A 147 -11.46 6.73 -5.21
C SER A 147 -12.44 7.70 -4.56
N LYS A 148 -13.75 7.39 -4.66
CA LYS A 148 -14.83 8.20 -4.06
C LYS A 148 -14.78 8.20 -2.53
N THR A 149 -14.12 7.21 -1.91
CA THR A 149 -13.97 7.05 -0.46
C THR A 149 -12.98 8.04 0.12
N PHE A 150 -11.94 8.41 -0.64
CA PHE A 150 -10.87 9.27 -0.16
C PHE A 150 -11.31 10.72 0.06
N ARG A 151 -10.80 11.31 1.14
CA ARG A 151 -11.11 12.68 1.54
C ARG A 151 -9.83 13.47 1.83
N LYS A 152 -9.78 14.72 1.33
CA LYS A 152 -8.67 15.64 1.63
C LYS A 152 -8.57 15.89 3.13
N GLY A 153 -7.34 15.95 3.64
CA GLY A 153 -7.05 16.24 5.04
C GLY A 153 -7.31 15.08 6.00
N ARG A 154 -7.72 13.90 5.52
CA ARG A 154 -7.86 12.69 6.32
C ARG A 154 -6.69 11.74 6.09
N GLN A 155 -6.34 11.02 7.14
CA GLN A 155 -5.48 9.85 7.00
C GLN A 155 -6.27 8.71 6.36
N GLU A 156 -5.71 8.13 5.31
CA GLU A 156 -6.30 7.01 4.58
C GLU A 156 -5.33 5.81 4.58
N ASP A 157 -5.80 4.65 4.18
CA ASP A 157 -4.97 3.45 4.12
C ASP A 157 -4.07 3.46 2.88
N ALA A 158 -2.75 3.28 3.09
CA ALA A 158 -1.77 3.29 2.00
C ALA A 158 -1.96 2.13 1.01
N HIS A 159 -2.41 0.94 1.47
CA HIS A 159 -2.69 -0.18 0.57
C HIS A 159 -3.93 0.10 -0.29
N GLU A 160 -5.00 0.63 0.31
CA GLU A 160 -6.20 1.02 -0.46
C GLU A 160 -5.85 2.10 -1.48
N PHE A 161 -5.00 3.06 -1.11
CA PHE A 161 -4.54 4.09 -2.05
C PHE A 161 -3.70 3.48 -3.18
N ALA A 162 -2.72 2.60 -2.90
CA ALA A 162 -1.90 1.94 -3.91
C ALA A 162 -2.77 1.17 -4.91
N ARG A 163 -3.73 0.38 -4.42
CA ARG A 163 -4.66 -0.39 -5.23
C ARG A 163 -5.52 0.50 -6.11
N CYS A 164 -6.18 1.51 -5.52
CA CYS A 164 -7.03 2.43 -6.28
C CYS A 164 -6.24 3.26 -7.30
N LEU A 165 -4.99 3.64 -7.00
CA LEU A 165 -4.13 4.36 -7.94
C LEU A 165 -3.73 3.48 -9.12
N LEU A 166 -3.30 2.24 -8.89
CA LEU A 166 -2.95 1.29 -9.96
C LEU A 166 -4.18 0.98 -10.82
N ASP A 167 -5.36 0.76 -10.21
CA ASP A 167 -6.63 0.57 -10.93
C ASP A 167 -6.96 1.80 -11.80
N ALA A 168 -6.86 3.02 -11.26
CA ALA A 168 -7.14 4.25 -12.00
C ALA A 168 -6.15 4.46 -13.16
N MET A 169 -4.87 4.11 -12.97
CA MET A 169 -3.87 4.14 -14.03
C MET A 169 -4.19 3.11 -15.13
N HIS A 170 -4.53 1.88 -14.76
CA HIS A 170 -4.92 0.81 -15.66
C HIS A 170 -6.19 1.19 -16.47
N GLU A 171 -7.23 1.65 -15.81
CA GLU A 171 -8.49 2.05 -16.46
C GLU A 171 -8.26 3.17 -17.49
N LYS A 172 -7.40 4.14 -17.20
CA LYS A 172 -7.06 5.18 -18.18
C LYS A 172 -6.33 4.63 -19.39
N CYS A 173 -5.48 3.62 -19.24
CA CYS A 173 -4.87 2.93 -20.38
C CYS A 173 -5.92 2.21 -21.24
N VAL A 174 -6.89 1.54 -20.62
CA VAL A 174 -8.01 0.86 -21.29
C VAL A 174 -8.92 1.88 -21.99
N GLU A 175 -9.25 3.00 -21.36
CA GLU A 175 -10.06 4.08 -21.94
C GLU A 175 -9.41 4.74 -23.16
N HIS A 176 -8.08 4.80 -23.17
CA HIS A 176 -7.32 5.37 -24.29
C HIS A 176 -7.29 4.46 -25.53
N ALA A 177 -7.47 3.16 -25.34
CA ALA A 177 -7.40 2.16 -26.41
C ALA A 177 -8.50 2.36 -27.46
N ARG A 178 -8.14 2.08 -28.74
CA ARG A 178 -9.07 2.10 -29.89
C ARG A 178 -8.90 0.82 -30.69
N PRO A 179 -9.94 -0.01 -30.85
CA PRO A 179 -11.22 0.04 -30.11
C PRO A 179 -11.02 -0.25 -28.63
N LYS A 180 -11.91 0.30 -27.76
CA LYS A 180 -11.88 0.04 -26.33
C LYS A 180 -12.22 -1.42 -26.04
N PRO A 181 -11.36 -2.16 -25.33
CA PRO A 181 -11.65 -3.55 -25.00
C PRO A 181 -12.75 -3.63 -23.91
N PRO A 182 -13.50 -4.72 -23.84
CA PRO A 182 -14.38 -5.01 -22.70
C PRO A 182 -13.59 -5.06 -21.38
N LYS A 183 -14.22 -4.68 -20.28
CA LYS A 183 -13.64 -4.88 -18.94
C LYS A 183 -13.32 -6.35 -18.73
N ASN A 184 -12.21 -6.62 -18.04
CA ASN A 184 -11.74 -7.98 -17.71
C ASN A 184 -11.53 -8.90 -18.95
N SER A 185 -11.36 -8.32 -20.13
CA SER A 185 -10.95 -9.08 -21.30
C SER A 185 -9.44 -9.34 -21.30
N PRO A 186 -8.96 -10.43 -21.91
CA PRO A 186 -7.52 -10.67 -22.05
C PRO A 186 -6.76 -9.49 -22.68
N ARG A 187 -7.41 -8.75 -23.58
CA ARG A 187 -6.83 -7.56 -24.19
C ARG A 187 -6.72 -6.39 -23.20
N ALA A 188 -7.67 -6.21 -22.28
CA ALA A 188 -7.56 -5.21 -21.22
C ALA A 188 -6.37 -5.48 -20.29
N GLU A 189 -6.03 -6.74 -20.07
CA GLU A 189 -4.88 -7.15 -19.24
C GLU A 189 -3.52 -6.93 -19.95
N THR A 190 -3.50 -6.40 -21.18
CA THR A 190 -2.26 -6.05 -21.89
C THR A 190 -1.87 -4.57 -21.77
N THR A 191 -2.48 -3.79 -20.89
CA THR A 191 -1.99 -2.43 -20.58
C THR A 191 -0.61 -2.50 -19.92
N PHE A 192 0.18 -1.42 -20.04
CA PHE A 192 1.47 -1.32 -19.35
C PHE A 192 1.33 -1.62 -17.86
N VAL A 193 0.36 -0.99 -17.18
CA VAL A 193 0.15 -1.13 -15.73
C VAL A 193 -0.12 -2.57 -15.37
N PHE A 194 -1.06 -3.22 -16.04
CA PHE A 194 -1.41 -4.60 -15.74
C PHE A 194 -0.26 -5.58 -16.06
N GLN A 195 0.47 -5.38 -17.15
CA GLN A 195 1.62 -6.22 -17.47
C GLN A 195 2.77 -6.11 -16.48
N VAL A 196 2.90 -4.95 -15.80
CA VAL A 196 3.93 -4.74 -14.78
C VAL A 196 3.47 -5.28 -13.42
N PHE A 197 2.30 -4.88 -12.95
CA PHE A 197 1.82 -5.17 -11.59
C PHE A 197 0.80 -6.31 -11.52
N GLY A 198 0.19 -6.65 -12.64
CA GLY A 198 -0.88 -7.64 -12.69
C GLY A 198 -0.36 -9.07 -12.74
N GLY A 199 -1.03 -9.93 -11.99
CA GLY A 199 -0.88 -11.36 -11.99
C GLY A 199 -2.23 -12.08 -12.08
N ARG A 200 -2.22 -13.40 -12.05
CA ARG A 200 -3.41 -14.22 -12.05
C ARG A 200 -3.32 -15.33 -11.01
N LEU A 201 -4.34 -15.42 -10.17
CA LEU A 201 -4.54 -16.52 -9.22
C LEU A 201 -5.39 -17.61 -9.85
N ARG A 202 -5.10 -18.87 -9.51
CA ARG A 202 -5.97 -20.00 -9.73
C ARG A 202 -6.56 -20.44 -8.42
N SER A 203 -7.89 -20.48 -8.33
CA SER A 203 -8.65 -21.14 -7.27
C SER A 203 -9.11 -22.48 -7.79
N GLN A 204 -8.52 -23.58 -7.30
CA GLN A 204 -8.90 -24.93 -7.70
C GLN A 204 -9.69 -25.60 -6.58
N VAL A 205 -10.89 -26.09 -6.91
CA VAL A 205 -11.69 -26.96 -6.05
C VAL A 205 -11.64 -28.38 -6.59
N THR A 206 -11.24 -29.35 -5.75
CA THR A 206 -11.20 -30.78 -6.11
C THR A 206 -12.26 -31.53 -5.29
N CYS A 207 -13.26 -32.08 -5.96
CA CYS A 207 -14.29 -32.89 -5.32
C CYS A 207 -13.69 -34.23 -4.86
N LYS A 208 -13.91 -34.59 -3.60
CA LYS A 208 -13.39 -35.87 -3.06
C LYS A 208 -14.23 -37.08 -3.46
N THR A 209 -15.46 -36.88 -3.92
CA THR A 209 -16.33 -37.97 -4.35
C THR A 209 -16.08 -38.40 -5.79
N CYS A 210 -15.99 -37.43 -6.72
CA CYS A 210 -15.83 -37.73 -8.16
C CYS A 210 -14.42 -37.39 -8.71
N GLY A 211 -13.53 -36.85 -7.91
CA GLY A 211 -12.15 -36.49 -8.29
C GLY A 211 -12.02 -35.30 -9.27
N ARG A 212 -13.14 -34.74 -9.72
CA ARG A 212 -13.10 -33.62 -10.67
C ARG A 212 -12.55 -32.35 -10.05
N LYS A 213 -11.83 -31.60 -10.88
CA LYS A 213 -11.26 -30.30 -10.55
C LYS A 213 -12.04 -29.18 -11.24
N SER A 214 -12.37 -28.15 -10.49
CA SER A 214 -12.96 -26.90 -11.00
C SER A 214 -11.99 -25.77 -10.74
N ASP A 215 -11.56 -25.10 -11.81
CA ASP A 215 -10.62 -23.99 -11.75
C ASP A 215 -11.33 -22.67 -12.03
N THR A 216 -11.04 -21.67 -11.21
CA THR A 216 -11.43 -20.28 -11.39
C THR A 216 -10.16 -19.43 -11.40
N PHE A 217 -10.09 -18.45 -12.28
CA PHE A 217 -8.93 -17.57 -12.44
C PHE A 217 -9.35 -16.13 -12.14
N ASP A 218 -8.63 -15.50 -11.21
CA ASP A 218 -8.87 -14.12 -10.78
C ASP A 218 -7.60 -13.30 -10.99
N SER A 219 -7.73 -12.13 -11.61
CA SER A 219 -6.64 -11.19 -11.78
C SER A 219 -6.37 -10.42 -10.48
N PHE A 220 -5.12 -10.11 -10.19
CA PHE A 220 -4.71 -9.34 -9.02
C PHE A 220 -3.59 -8.36 -9.38
N MET A 221 -3.43 -7.27 -8.62
CA MET A 221 -2.28 -6.36 -8.68
C MET A 221 -1.52 -6.28 -7.36
N ASP A 222 -2.01 -6.92 -6.31
CA ASP A 222 -1.34 -7.11 -5.03
C ASP A 222 -1.71 -8.46 -4.41
N LEU A 223 -0.83 -8.97 -3.57
CA LEU A 223 -1.03 -10.21 -2.83
C LEU A 223 -1.13 -9.91 -1.34
N SER A 224 -2.34 -10.05 -0.79
CA SER A 224 -2.61 -9.78 0.62
C SER A 224 -2.41 -11.04 1.48
N LEU A 225 -1.37 -11.06 2.31
CA LEU A 225 -0.99 -12.19 3.15
C LEU A 225 -1.44 -12.03 4.60
N ASP A 226 -2.09 -13.07 5.13
CA ASP A 226 -2.40 -13.20 6.55
C ASP A 226 -1.11 -13.51 7.34
N ILE A 227 -0.78 -12.63 8.28
CA ILE A 227 0.44 -12.72 9.09
C ILE A 227 0.18 -13.09 10.56
N ALA A 228 -1.08 -13.26 10.99
CA ALA A 228 -1.41 -13.49 12.40
C ALA A 228 -0.61 -14.64 13.03
N ARG A 229 -0.28 -15.66 12.23
CA ARG A 229 0.48 -16.84 12.66
C ARG A 229 1.71 -17.11 11.79
N ALA A 230 2.29 -16.07 11.16
CA ALA A 230 3.45 -16.21 10.31
C ALA A 230 4.60 -15.35 10.85
N LYS A 231 5.78 -15.96 10.96
CA LYS A 231 7.02 -15.28 11.37
C LYS A 231 7.76 -14.67 10.16
N SER A 232 7.48 -15.14 8.94
CA SER A 232 8.08 -14.62 7.72
C SER A 232 7.09 -14.56 6.56
N VAL A 233 7.42 -13.78 5.53
CA VAL A 233 6.62 -13.67 4.29
C VAL A 233 6.53 -15.02 3.57
N GLU A 234 7.60 -15.80 3.53
CA GLU A 234 7.58 -17.14 2.94
C GLU A 234 6.64 -18.09 3.70
N ALA A 235 6.61 -17.99 5.04
CA ALA A 235 5.68 -18.78 5.85
C ALA A 235 4.23 -18.34 5.60
N ALA A 236 3.97 -17.03 5.47
CA ALA A 236 2.66 -16.50 5.13
C ALA A 236 2.22 -16.94 3.73
N LEU A 237 3.13 -16.92 2.75
CA LEU A 237 2.87 -17.35 1.38
C LEU A 237 2.57 -18.87 1.31
N ARG A 238 3.36 -19.72 2.00
CA ARG A 238 3.07 -21.15 2.10
C ARG A 238 1.66 -21.42 2.69
N ARG A 239 1.24 -20.63 3.68
CA ARG A 239 -0.12 -20.72 4.23
C ARG A 239 -1.19 -20.24 3.27
N TYR A 240 -0.90 -19.20 2.50
CA TYR A 240 -1.81 -18.66 1.49
C TYR A 240 -2.15 -19.71 0.41
N VAL A 241 -1.16 -20.50 -0.02
CA VAL A 241 -1.34 -21.55 -1.03
C VAL A 241 -1.62 -22.94 -0.44
N ALA A 242 -1.76 -23.05 0.88
CA ALA A 242 -2.06 -24.31 1.53
C ALA A 242 -3.46 -24.83 1.13
N VAL A 243 -3.57 -26.16 1.03
CA VAL A 243 -4.83 -26.82 0.73
C VAL A 243 -5.79 -26.68 1.90
N GLU A 244 -6.99 -26.16 1.64
CA GLU A 244 -8.11 -26.06 2.58
C GLU A 244 -9.06 -27.23 2.35
N VAL A 245 -9.52 -27.87 3.44
CA VAL A 245 -10.55 -28.92 3.38
C VAL A 245 -11.93 -28.28 3.58
N LEU A 246 -12.81 -28.50 2.61
CA LEU A 246 -14.21 -28.08 2.66
C LEU A 246 -15.05 -29.26 3.17
N ASP A 247 -15.47 -29.23 4.44
CA ASP A 247 -16.24 -30.28 5.09
C ASP A 247 -17.22 -29.73 6.16
N GLY A 248 -18.02 -30.55 6.77
CA GLY A 248 -19.00 -30.17 7.79
C GLY A 248 -20.03 -29.18 7.24
N SER A 249 -20.13 -28.01 7.85
CA SER A 249 -21.01 -26.91 7.40
C SER A 249 -20.51 -26.19 6.13
N ASN A 250 -19.25 -26.41 5.72
CA ASN A 250 -18.62 -25.77 4.55
C ASN A 250 -18.40 -26.75 3.38
N LYS A 251 -19.30 -27.72 3.21
CA LYS A 251 -19.21 -28.67 2.09
C LYS A 251 -19.40 -27.97 0.74
N TYR A 252 -18.77 -28.54 -0.27
CA TYR A 252 -18.85 -28.09 -1.66
C TYR A 252 -20.08 -28.69 -2.36
N LYS A 253 -20.85 -27.85 -3.05
CA LYS A 253 -21.94 -28.30 -3.93
C LYS A 253 -21.34 -28.76 -5.25
N CYS A 254 -21.27 -30.06 -5.46
CA CYS A 254 -20.73 -30.64 -6.70
C CYS A 254 -21.86 -30.84 -7.72
N GLU A 255 -21.73 -30.19 -8.87
CA GLU A 255 -22.67 -30.27 -10.00
C GLU A 255 -22.09 -31.07 -11.18
N MET A 256 -20.82 -31.51 -11.07
CA MET A 256 -20.05 -32.04 -12.18
C MET A 256 -20.03 -33.57 -12.30
N GLY A 257 -20.84 -34.30 -11.55
CA GLY A 257 -20.85 -35.78 -11.53
C GLY A 257 -21.80 -36.46 -12.54
N GLY A 258 -22.54 -35.69 -13.36
CA GLY A 258 -23.57 -36.26 -14.25
C GLY A 258 -24.87 -36.67 -13.52
N GLY A 259 -24.94 -36.42 -12.21
CA GLY A 259 -26.12 -36.62 -11.36
C GLY A 259 -26.70 -35.30 -10.83
N LYS A 260 -27.70 -35.40 -9.95
CA LYS A 260 -28.24 -34.23 -9.25
C LYS A 260 -27.15 -33.56 -8.41
N PRO A 261 -27.11 -32.20 -8.32
CA PRO A 261 -26.19 -31.49 -7.45
C PRO A 261 -26.26 -32.00 -6.00
N HIS A 262 -25.11 -32.29 -5.40
CA HIS A 262 -25.04 -32.81 -4.02
C HIS A 262 -23.90 -32.14 -3.22
N MET A 263 -24.11 -32.04 -1.92
CA MET A 263 -23.10 -31.51 -0.99
C MET A 263 -22.08 -32.61 -0.68
N THR A 264 -20.80 -32.29 -0.91
CA THR A 264 -19.71 -33.24 -0.78
C THR A 264 -18.47 -32.62 -0.17
N ARG A 265 -17.62 -33.47 0.41
CA ARG A 265 -16.28 -33.09 0.86
C ARG A 265 -15.41 -32.71 -0.36
N ALA A 266 -14.69 -31.61 -0.26
CA ALA A 266 -13.77 -31.16 -1.30
C ALA A 266 -12.49 -30.57 -0.70
N THR A 267 -11.50 -30.32 -1.55
CA THR A 267 -10.36 -29.48 -1.19
C THR A 267 -10.34 -28.25 -2.07
N LYS A 268 -9.99 -27.10 -1.50
CA LYS A 268 -9.77 -25.83 -2.21
C LYS A 268 -8.33 -25.39 -2.03
N GLN A 269 -7.73 -24.90 -3.09
CA GLN A 269 -6.36 -24.38 -3.07
C GLN A 269 -6.25 -23.14 -3.95
N PHE A 270 -5.59 -22.12 -3.44
CA PHE A 270 -5.15 -20.98 -4.23
C PHE A 270 -3.70 -21.18 -4.66
N THR A 271 -3.38 -20.88 -5.91
CA THR A 271 -2.01 -20.87 -6.43
C THR A 271 -1.84 -19.70 -7.40
N ILE A 272 -0.61 -19.25 -7.61
CA ILE A 272 -0.31 -18.19 -8.58
C ILE A 272 -0.20 -18.85 -9.97
N ASP A 273 -1.10 -18.50 -10.87
CA ASP A 273 -1.10 -19.02 -12.24
C ASP A 273 -0.19 -18.21 -13.16
N ALA A 274 -0.24 -16.88 -13.05
CA ALA A 274 0.67 -15.97 -13.74
C ALA A 274 1.26 -14.98 -12.73
N ALA A 275 2.58 -14.96 -12.62
CA ALA A 275 3.30 -14.08 -11.72
C ALA A 275 3.54 -12.70 -12.37
N PRO A 276 3.35 -11.57 -11.66
CA PRO A 276 3.59 -10.22 -12.17
C PRO A 276 5.08 -9.95 -12.39
N LEU A 277 5.43 -8.87 -13.10
CA LEU A 277 6.81 -8.39 -13.19
C LEU A 277 7.23 -7.66 -11.89
N VAL A 278 6.30 -6.95 -11.26
CA VAL A 278 6.46 -6.33 -9.94
C VAL A 278 5.41 -6.90 -9.01
N LEU A 279 5.86 -7.62 -8.00
CA LEU A 279 5.00 -8.23 -7.00
C LEU A 279 4.84 -7.27 -5.82
N THR A 280 3.63 -6.79 -5.60
CA THR A 280 3.24 -6.04 -4.41
C THR A 280 2.67 -6.99 -3.38
N VAL A 281 3.23 -7.01 -2.18
CA VAL A 281 2.77 -7.86 -1.07
C VAL A 281 2.26 -6.99 0.06
N GLN A 282 1.00 -7.16 0.43
CA GLN A 282 0.43 -6.57 1.64
C GLN A 282 0.51 -7.55 2.80
N LEU A 283 1.01 -7.10 3.94
CA LEU A 283 0.94 -7.82 5.20
C LEU A 283 -0.31 -7.35 5.96
N LYS A 284 -1.30 -8.24 6.13
CA LYS A 284 -2.58 -7.90 6.80
C LYS A 284 -2.35 -7.61 8.28
N ARG A 285 -1.92 -6.37 8.56
CA ARG A 285 -1.66 -5.90 9.94
C ARG A 285 -2.90 -5.42 10.65
N PHE A 286 -3.95 -5.06 9.91
CA PHE A 286 -5.20 -4.55 10.46
C PHE A 286 -6.25 -5.66 10.37
N GLU A 287 -6.57 -6.27 11.51
CA GLU A 287 -7.59 -7.33 11.61
C GLU A 287 -8.73 -6.91 12.54
N TYR A 288 -9.90 -7.45 12.22
CA TYR A 288 -11.03 -7.42 13.14
C TYR A 288 -10.77 -8.46 14.24
N VAL A 289 -10.35 -8.01 15.42
CA VAL A 289 -10.32 -8.88 16.60
C VAL A 289 -11.67 -8.80 17.34
N PRO A 290 -12.13 -9.87 18.00
CA PRO A 290 -13.45 -9.93 18.65
C PRO A 290 -13.73 -8.80 19.64
N PHE A 291 -12.70 -8.15 20.18
CA PHE A 291 -12.80 -7.08 21.18
C PHE A 291 -12.31 -5.71 20.66
N GLY A 292 -12.28 -5.49 19.33
CA GLY A 292 -11.89 -4.20 18.76
C GLY A 292 -11.06 -4.30 17.48
N ARG A 293 -10.68 -3.13 16.93
CA ARG A 293 -9.77 -3.05 15.78
C ARG A 293 -8.33 -3.07 16.29
N GLY A 294 -7.67 -4.20 16.15
CA GLY A 294 -6.26 -4.36 16.55
C GLY A 294 -5.31 -4.22 15.37
N LYS A 295 -4.14 -3.68 15.63
CA LYS A 295 -3.00 -3.73 14.69
C LYS A 295 -2.02 -4.80 15.12
N LEU A 296 -1.68 -5.72 14.23
CA LEU A 296 -0.62 -6.70 14.44
C LEU A 296 0.74 -5.99 14.35
N THR A 297 1.41 -5.84 15.51
CA THR A 297 2.68 -5.10 15.64
C THR A 297 3.92 -6.01 15.59
N GLN A 298 3.72 -7.34 15.46
CA GLN A 298 4.82 -8.29 15.38
C GLN A 298 5.72 -8.01 14.18
N PHE A 299 7.01 -8.28 14.35
CA PHE A 299 7.94 -8.33 13.24
C PHE A 299 7.64 -9.58 12.39
N VAL A 300 7.63 -9.40 11.08
CA VAL A 300 7.51 -10.47 10.08
C VAL A 300 8.72 -10.35 9.19
N GLU A 301 9.57 -11.36 9.19
CA GLU A 301 10.77 -11.40 8.37
C GLU A 301 10.42 -11.42 6.88
N TYR A 302 11.20 -10.72 6.08
CA TYR A 302 11.09 -10.70 4.62
C TYR A 302 12.49 -10.64 4.00
N PRO A 303 12.76 -11.51 3.00
CA PRO A 303 14.09 -11.61 2.41
C PRO A 303 14.33 -10.52 1.36
N THR A 304 15.61 -10.26 1.06
CA THR A 304 16.01 -9.44 -0.09
C THR A 304 15.66 -10.12 -1.41
N THR A 305 15.69 -11.46 -1.44
CA THR A 305 15.28 -12.28 -2.60
C THR A 305 14.19 -13.25 -2.18
N LEU A 306 12.98 -13.05 -2.69
CA LEU A 306 11.82 -13.89 -2.43
C LEU A 306 11.63 -14.90 -3.55
N ASP A 307 11.62 -16.20 -3.21
CA ASP A 307 11.29 -17.29 -4.12
C ASP A 307 9.82 -17.69 -3.96
N ILE A 308 9.02 -17.49 -5.00
CA ILE A 308 7.60 -17.85 -5.02
C ILE A 308 7.31 -19.11 -5.84
N THR A 309 8.34 -19.83 -6.30
CA THR A 309 8.19 -21.02 -7.15
C THR A 309 7.23 -22.04 -6.54
N GLY A 310 7.34 -22.27 -5.21
CA GLY A 310 6.45 -23.16 -4.48
C GLY A 310 4.99 -22.71 -4.35
N ALA A 311 4.68 -21.46 -4.71
CA ALA A 311 3.33 -20.92 -4.70
C ALA A 311 2.67 -20.92 -6.09
N MET A 312 3.44 -21.29 -7.12
CA MET A 312 2.95 -21.33 -8.51
C MET A 312 2.04 -22.55 -8.75
N SER A 313 1.13 -22.41 -9.74
CA SER A 313 0.26 -23.51 -10.15
C SER A 313 1.06 -24.66 -10.78
N ASP A 314 0.65 -25.94 -10.56
CA ASP A 314 1.31 -27.14 -11.05
C ASP A 314 1.32 -27.33 -12.57
N ALA A 315 0.71 -26.43 -13.31
CA ALA A 315 0.53 -26.55 -14.75
C ALA A 315 1.84 -26.48 -15.55
N ASN A 316 2.84 -27.22 -15.19
CA ASN A 316 4.14 -27.38 -15.83
C ASN A 316 5.34 -26.76 -15.07
N PRO A 317 5.70 -27.33 -13.87
CA PRO A 317 6.83 -26.81 -13.07
C PRO A 317 8.17 -26.86 -13.83
N LYS A 318 8.34 -27.82 -14.77
CA LYS A 318 9.59 -27.97 -15.53
C LYS A 318 9.77 -26.92 -16.63
N ALA A 319 8.68 -26.34 -17.13
CA ALA A 319 8.74 -25.32 -18.18
C ALA A 319 8.79 -23.89 -17.62
N ARG A 320 8.49 -23.72 -16.34
CA ARG A 320 8.32 -22.40 -15.73
C ARG A 320 9.63 -21.78 -15.20
N GLY A 321 10.58 -22.61 -14.80
CA GLY A 321 11.80 -22.15 -14.13
C GLY A 321 11.56 -21.67 -12.69
N VAL A 322 12.57 -21.04 -12.12
CA VAL A 322 12.53 -20.50 -10.77
C VAL A 322 11.97 -19.07 -10.80
N GLU A 323 10.96 -18.78 -9.97
CA GLU A 323 10.31 -17.50 -9.88
C GLU A 323 10.87 -16.71 -8.70
N LYS A 324 11.96 -15.96 -8.91
CA LYS A 324 12.63 -15.14 -7.91
C LYS A 324 12.37 -13.65 -8.11
N TYR A 325 12.35 -12.96 -6.99
CA TYR A 325 12.06 -11.53 -6.90
C TYR A 325 13.03 -10.83 -5.97
N SER A 326 13.56 -9.69 -6.39
CA SER A 326 14.44 -8.83 -5.59
C SER A 326 13.66 -7.69 -4.94
N LEU A 327 13.82 -7.50 -3.62
CA LEU A 327 13.20 -6.42 -2.86
C LEU A 327 13.80 -5.07 -3.26
N PHE A 328 12.93 -4.09 -3.55
CA PHE A 328 13.36 -2.73 -3.85
C PHE A 328 12.61 -1.63 -3.08
N ALA A 329 11.47 -1.94 -2.44
CA ALA A 329 10.80 -0.97 -1.58
C ALA A 329 10.05 -1.65 -0.42
N VAL A 330 10.05 -0.96 0.72
CA VAL A 330 9.40 -1.37 1.97
C VAL A 330 8.60 -0.17 2.48
N LEU A 331 7.28 -0.28 2.54
CA LEU A 331 6.42 0.76 3.10
C LEU A 331 6.02 0.36 4.52
N VAL A 332 6.14 1.32 5.43
CA VAL A 332 5.92 1.15 6.86
C VAL A 332 4.78 2.04 7.32
N HIS A 333 4.00 1.56 8.28
CA HIS A 333 3.04 2.36 9.03
C HIS A 333 3.47 2.42 10.49
N ALA A 334 3.83 3.59 10.99
CA ALA A 334 4.07 3.86 12.41
C ALA A 334 2.78 4.37 13.06
N GLY A 335 2.32 3.72 14.12
CA GLY A 335 1.08 4.07 14.82
C GLY A 335 0.35 2.84 15.36
N GLY A 336 -0.57 3.06 16.26
CA GLY A 336 -1.31 2.00 16.96
C GLY A 336 -2.58 1.53 16.23
N SER A 337 -3.14 2.36 15.34
CA SER A 337 -4.41 2.06 14.67
C SER A 337 -4.36 2.37 13.18
N MET A 338 -5.34 1.88 12.43
CA MET A 338 -5.49 2.17 10.99
C MET A 338 -5.82 3.64 10.70
N HIS A 339 -6.41 4.34 11.66
CA HIS A 339 -6.91 5.71 11.50
C HIS A 339 -5.99 6.78 12.10
N SER A 340 -4.88 6.36 12.72
CA SER A 340 -3.91 7.26 13.35
C SER A 340 -2.52 6.68 13.28
N GLY A 341 -1.63 7.41 12.66
CA GLY A 341 -0.24 7.01 12.48
C GLY A 341 0.43 7.82 11.38
N HIS A 342 1.60 7.37 11.02
CA HIS A 342 2.42 7.97 9.99
C HIS A 342 2.94 6.90 9.03
N TYR A 343 2.96 7.22 7.74
CA TYR A 343 3.49 6.35 6.70
C TYR A 343 4.79 6.90 6.14
N TYR A 344 5.77 6.04 6.01
CA TYR A 344 7.04 6.33 5.35
C TYR A 344 7.53 5.07 4.63
N CYS A 345 8.57 5.17 3.82
CA CYS A 345 9.06 4.01 3.11
C CYS A 345 10.58 4.01 2.95
N TYR A 346 11.09 2.84 2.66
CA TYR A 346 12.47 2.60 2.25
C TYR A 346 12.47 2.20 0.78
N VAL A 347 13.34 2.80 -0.02
CA VAL A 347 13.44 2.49 -1.46
C VAL A 347 14.87 2.28 -1.87
N LYS A 348 15.09 1.37 -2.81
CA LYS A 348 16.38 1.11 -3.43
C LYS A 348 16.48 1.95 -4.70
N ALA A 349 17.30 2.99 -4.70
CA ALA A 349 17.48 3.87 -5.85
C ALA A 349 18.16 3.16 -7.03
N ALA A 350 18.18 3.82 -8.19
CA ALA A 350 18.88 3.33 -9.39
C ALA A 350 20.38 3.00 -9.15
N THR A 351 21.00 3.66 -8.18
CA THR A 351 22.36 3.42 -7.72
C THR A 351 22.55 2.11 -6.97
N GLY A 352 21.45 1.47 -6.53
CA GLY A 352 21.46 0.30 -5.63
C GLY A 352 21.55 0.65 -4.15
N VAL A 353 21.63 1.93 -3.80
CA VAL A 353 21.65 2.42 -2.42
C VAL A 353 20.23 2.51 -1.88
N TRP A 354 20.04 2.14 -0.62
CA TRP A 354 18.78 2.29 0.09
C TRP A 354 18.62 3.70 0.67
N TYR A 355 17.41 4.21 0.62
CA TYR A 355 17.03 5.49 1.20
C TYR A 355 15.74 5.36 1.99
N GLU A 356 15.69 6.04 3.11
CA GLU A 356 14.46 6.33 3.83
C GLU A 356 13.82 7.56 3.22
N MET A 357 12.52 7.46 2.94
CA MET A 357 11.70 8.49 2.34
C MET A 357 10.54 8.79 3.28
N ASP A 358 10.65 9.88 4.00
CA ASP A 358 9.68 10.31 4.99
C ASP A 358 9.18 11.72 4.65
N ASP A 359 8.08 11.77 3.90
CA ASP A 359 7.54 12.99 3.32
C ASP A 359 8.64 13.81 2.62
N GLU A 360 9.01 14.97 3.15
CA GLU A 360 10.06 15.86 2.60
C GLU A 360 11.48 15.36 2.88
N GLY A 361 11.61 14.49 3.87
CA GLY A 361 12.88 13.90 4.28
C GLY A 361 13.35 12.80 3.34
N VAL A 362 14.62 12.87 2.93
CA VAL A 362 15.29 11.84 2.13
C VAL A 362 16.66 11.59 2.73
N SER A 363 16.86 10.40 3.30
CA SER A 363 18.08 10.03 4.01
C SER A 363 18.65 8.72 3.49
N ALA A 364 19.96 8.67 3.22
CA ALA A 364 20.63 7.43 2.85
C ALA A 364 20.61 6.46 4.04
N THR A 365 20.36 5.19 3.76
CA THR A 365 20.28 4.16 4.80
C THR A 365 20.89 2.84 4.35
N SER A 366 20.96 1.87 5.26
CA SER A 366 21.46 0.54 4.96
C SER A 366 20.32 -0.43 4.58
N GLU A 367 20.65 -1.45 3.79
CA GLU A 367 19.74 -2.57 3.50
C GLU A 367 19.28 -3.23 4.81
N ARG A 368 20.18 -3.37 5.79
CA ARG A 368 19.85 -3.92 7.11
C ARG A 368 18.77 -3.12 7.82
N THR A 369 18.84 -1.78 7.75
CA THR A 369 17.81 -0.91 8.33
C THR A 369 16.47 -1.12 7.65
N ALA A 370 16.44 -1.19 6.31
CA ALA A 370 15.22 -1.45 5.56
C ALA A 370 14.62 -2.83 5.89
N LEU A 371 15.47 -3.88 6.07
CA LEU A 371 15.02 -5.24 6.39
C LEU A 371 14.51 -5.40 7.84
N ASN A 372 14.89 -4.52 8.75
CA ASN A 372 14.48 -4.58 10.16
C ASN A 372 13.17 -3.81 10.43
N GLN A 373 12.44 -3.40 9.40
CA GLN A 373 11.22 -2.64 9.56
C GLN A 373 9.98 -3.53 9.73
N LYS A 374 8.98 -3.04 10.44
CA LYS A 374 7.65 -3.68 10.51
C LYS A 374 6.86 -3.34 9.26
N ALA A 375 7.25 -3.94 8.14
CA ALA A 375 6.68 -3.66 6.82
C ALA A 375 5.15 -3.80 6.80
N TYR A 376 4.48 -2.92 6.07
CA TYR A 376 3.06 -3.00 5.73
C TYR A 376 2.86 -3.41 4.27
N LEU A 377 3.61 -2.77 3.34
CA LEU A 377 3.69 -3.20 1.95
C LEU A 377 5.15 -3.48 1.58
N LEU A 378 5.34 -4.49 0.74
CA LEU A 378 6.62 -4.87 0.17
C LEU A 378 6.50 -4.87 -1.35
N PHE A 379 7.53 -4.35 -2.02
CA PHE A 379 7.59 -4.32 -3.47
C PHE A 379 8.82 -5.06 -3.96
N TYR A 380 8.57 -6.07 -4.80
CA TYR A 380 9.58 -6.96 -5.34
C TYR A 380 9.59 -6.91 -6.86
N ALA A 381 10.77 -6.84 -7.47
CA ALA A 381 10.96 -6.90 -8.92
C ALA A 381 11.41 -8.31 -9.32
N ARG A 382 10.75 -8.90 -10.33
CA ARG A 382 11.05 -10.24 -10.84
C ARG A 382 12.43 -10.29 -11.48
N GLU A 383 13.22 -11.32 -11.14
CA GLU A 383 14.55 -11.54 -11.68
C GLU A 383 14.51 -12.34 -13.00
N GLY A 384 15.56 -12.21 -13.81
CA GLY A 384 15.77 -13.06 -14.98
C GLY A 384 14.72 -12.96 -16.06
N THR A 385 14.02 -11.84 -16.15
CA THR A 385 12.93 -11.64 -17.13
C THR A 385 13.40 -11.52 -18.58
N GLY A 386 14.71 -11.38 -18.82
CA GLY A 386 15.26 -10.96 -20.10
C GLY A 386 14.95 -9.49 -20.45
N LEU A 387 14.08 -8.85 -19.68
CA LEU A 387 13.71 -7.43 -19.78
C LEU A 387 14.62 -6.54 -18.92
N ASP A 388 15.57 -7.15 -18.20
CA ASP A 388 16.45 -6.47 -17.23
C ASP A 388 17.52 -5.60 -17.90
N GLY A 389 17.53 -5.57 -19.25
CA GLY A 389 18.56 -4.92 -20.04
C GLY A 389 19.94 -5.24 -19.47
N LYS A 390 20.79 -5.98 -20.14
CA LYS A 390 22.17 -6.22 -19.66
C LYS A 390 22.79 -4.85 -19.39
N GLY A 391 22.84 -4.46 -18.10
CA GLY A 391 23.42 -3.19 -17.70
C GLY A 391 24.79 -3.09 -18.33
N THR A 392 25.06 -2.00 -19.04
CA THR A 392 26.39 -1.81 -19.63
C THR A 392 27.43 -1.92 -18.51
N PRO A 393 28.67 -2.38 -18.80
CA PRO A 393 29.74 -2.38 -17.80
C PRO A 393 29.90 -1.03 -17.08
N ALA A 394 29.65 0.07 -17.80
CA ALA A 394 29.63 1.43 -17.26
C ALA A 394 28.49 1.63 -16.21
N LEU A 395 27.30 1.07 -16.43
CA LEU A 395 26.18 1.12 -15.48
C LEU A 395 26.51 0.31 -14.21
N ALA A 396 27.13 -0.84 -14.36
CA ALA A 396 27.57 -1.67 -13.24
C ALA A 396 28.70 -1.01 -12.43
N ALA A 397 29.64 -0.33 -13.09
CA ALA A 397 30.70 0.44 -12.45
C ALA A 397 30.15 1.65 -11.68
N ALA A 398 29.25 2.44 -12.31
CA ALA A 398 28.61 3.58 -11.67
C ALA A 398 27.76 3.18 -10.45
N LYS A 399 27.06 2.02 -10.50
CA LYS A 399 26.36 1.46 -9.33
C LYS A 399 27.31 1.14 -8.19
N ARG A 400 28.45 0.48 -8.48
CA ARG A 400 29.46 0.14 -7.44
C ARG A 400 30.03 1.39 -6.79
N GLU A 401 30.37 2.41 -7.57
CA GLU A 401 30.90 3.67 -7.05
C GLU A 401 29.86 4.42 -6.19
N ALA A 402 28.59 4.45 -6.61
CA ALA A 402 27.51 5.08 -5.85
C ALA A 402 27.26 4.37 -4.51
N VAL A 403 27.29 3.03 -4.48
CA VAL A 403 27.16 2.23 -3.26
C VAL A 403 28.34 2.49 -2.31
N ALA A 404 29.57 2.59 -2.83
CA ALA A 404 30.76 2.89 -2.03
C ALA A 404 30.65 4.27 -1.37
N ARG A 405 30.28 5.31 -2.13
CA ARG A 405 30.09 6.68 -1.61
C ARG A 405 28.97 6.78 -0.57
N ALA A 406 27.88 6.05 -0.77
CA ALA A 406 26.77 6.04 0.21
C ALA A 406 27.15 5.30 1.48
N GLY A 407 27.89 4.18 1.37
CA GLY A 407 28.42 3.48 2.54
C GLY A 407 29.35 4.34 3.38
N GLU A 408 30.16 5.19 2.74
CA GLU A 408 31.05 6.14 3.40
C GLU A 408 30.26 7.24 4.13
N ARG A 409 29.20 7.79 3.50
CA ARG A 409 28.30 8.77 4.16
C ARG A 409 27.61 8.19 5.39
N VAL A 410 27.01 7.04 5.29
CA VAL A 410 26.35 6.36 6.42
C VAL A 410 27.35 6.08 7.54
N ARG A 411 28.59 5.76 7.21
CA ARG A 411 29.66 5.54 8.18
C ARG A 411 30.04 6.84 8.90
N VAL A 412 30.21 7.94 8.15
CA VAL A 412 30.52 9.27 8.71
C VAL A 412 29.38 9.77 9.60
N GLU A 413 28.13 9.66 9.16
CA GLU A 413 26.95 10.07 9.97
C GLU A 413 26.86 9.23 11.26
N ARG A 414 27.10 7.93 11.19
CA ARG A 414 27.16 7.07 12.38
C ARG A 414 28.29 7.43 13.33
N ASP A 415 29.48 7.68 12.78
CA ASP A 415 30.67 8.02 13.59
C ASP A 415 30.51 9.42 14.21
N CYS A 416 29.82 10.37 13.54
CA CYS A 416 29.40 11.65 14.12
C CYS A 416 28.33 11.48 15.23
N ALA A 417 27.36 10.59 15.03
CA ALA A 417 26.33 10.31 16.04
C ALA A 417 26.89 9.60 17.28
N LEU A 418 27.91 8.73 17.11
CA LEU A 418 28.60 8.07 18.21
C LEU A 418 29.60 8.98 18.93
N ALA A 419 30.11 10.01 18.26
CA ALA A 419 31.05 10.98 18.83
C ALA A 419 30.37 12.00 19.77
N GLY A 420 29.03 12.02 19.83
CA GLY A 420 28.25 13.03 20.55
C GLY A 420 28.52 14.45 20.03
N PRO A 421 27.76 15.46 20.40
CA PRO A 421 28.08 16.83 20.07
C PRO A 421 29.46 17.13 20.65
N ARG A 422 30.49 17.20 19.81
CA ARG A 422 31.79 17.73 20.19
C ARG A 422 31.52 19.13 20.71
N GLY A 423 31.83 19.34 21.98
CA GLY A 423 31.44 20.46 22.78
C GLY A 423 31.40 21.78 22.01
N ALA A 424 30.35 22.51 22.26
CA ALA A 424 30.34 23.93 21.96
C ALA A 424 31.67 24.53 22.40
N PRO A 425 32.25 25.46 21.64
CA PRO A 425 33.48 26.12 22.01
C PRO A 425 33.40 26.54 23.47
N ARG A 426 34.45 26.33 24.24
CA ARG A 426 34.54 26.65 25.68
C ARG A 426 34.06 28.06 26.03
N GLU A 427 34.03 28.97 25.05
CA GLU A 427 33.51 30.33 25.16
C GLU A 427 31.99 30.38 25.34
N ARG A 428 31.20 29.62 24.58
CA ARG A 428 29.71 29.60 24.77
C ARG A 428 29.28 29.01 26.12
N ARG A 429 29.99 28.01 26.63
CA ARG A 429 29.72 27.47 27.96
C ARG A 429 30.03 28.44 29.04
N ARG A 430 31.05 29.30 28.87
CA ARG A 430 31.36 30.37 29.85
C ARG A 430 30.31 31.47 29.81
N GLU A 431 29.87 31.85 28.62
CA GLU A 431 28.81 32.85 28.45
C GLU A 431 27.49 32.38 29.04
N GLU A 432 27.09 31.09 28.86
CA GLU A 432 25.89 30.50 29.47
C GLU A 432 26.02 30.34 30.99
N GLU A 433 27.21 29.98 31.51
CA GLU A 433 27.49 29.90 32.95
C GLU A 433 27.54 31.30 33.61
N GLU A 434 28.03 32.33 32.91
CA GLU A 434 28.04 33.72 33.37
C GLU A 434 26.63 34.33 33.33
N GLU A 435 25.79 34.05 32.34
CA GLU A 435 24.38 34.46 32.29
C GLU A 435 23.54 33.81 33.40
N GLU A 436 23.72 32.50 33.67
CA GLU A 436 23.03 31.82 34.78
C GLU A 436 23.47 32.35 36.15
N GLU A 437 24.74 32.72 36.33
CA GLU A 437 25.22 33.31 37.58
C GLU A 437 24.73 34.73 37.76
N GLU A 438 24.62 35.52 36.72
CA GLU A 438 24.02 36.87 36.76
C GLU A 438 22.51 36.84 37.02
N GLU A 439 21.79 35.87 36.45
CA GLU A 439 20.36 35.69 36.74
C GLU A 439 20.12 35.24 38.19
N ARG A 440 21.00 34.38 38.72
CA ARG A 440 20.97 34.01 40.16
C ARG A 440 21.27 35.18 41.10
N ARG A 441 22.17 36.07 40.69
CA ARG A 441 22.44 37.30 41.46
C ARG A 441 21.26 38.25 41.45
N ARG A 442 20.60 38.44 40.31
CA ARG A 442 19.37 39.27 40.20
C ARG A 442 18.22 38.74 41.03
N ARG A 443 18.05 37.42 41.13
CA ARG A 443 17.03 36.80 41.95
C ARG A 443 17.33 36.93 43.47
N LYS A 444 18.59 36.97 43.88
CA LYS A 444 18.98 37.21 45.27
C LYS A 444 18.79 38.64 45.71
N THR A 445 18.96 39.61 44.85
CA THR A 445 18.73 41.04 45.18
C THR A 445 17.25 41.41 45.19
N SER A 446 16.36 40.63 44.54
CA SER A 446 14.91 40.84 44.61
C SER A 446 14.30 40.27 45.89
N ASP A 447 14.98 39.32 46.56
CA ASP A 447 14.52 38.72 47.81
C ASP A 447 15.05 39.47 49.07
N GLU A 448 15.98 40.42 48.88
CA GLU A 448 16.49 41.25 50.00
C GLU A 448 15.76 42.61 50.15
N ASP A 449 14.91 42.99 49.17
CA ASP A 449 14.15 44.26 49.21
C ASP A 449 12.70 44.12 49.76
N GLU A 450 12.25 42.92 50.19
CA GLU A 450 10.87 42.70 50.70
C GLU A 450 10.78 42.57 52.25
N ASP A 451 11.90 42.68 53.00
CA ASP A 451 11.88 42.45 54.49
C ASP A 451 12.10 43.68 55.35
N ASP A 452 11.89 44.91 54.86
CA ASP A 452 11.98 46.06 55.70
C ASP A 452 10.84 47.09 55.52
N SER A 453 9.63 46.76 56.06
CA SER A 453 8.63 47.73 56.53
C SER A 453 7.59 47.07 57.41
N SER A 454 7.96 46.85 58.67
CA SER A 454 6.99 46.68 59.73
C SER A 454 6.94 47.99 60.58
N ASP A 455 5.72 48.26 60.97
CA ASP A 455 5.32 49.09 62.11
C ASP A 455 5.01 50.55 61.78
N ASP A 456 3.78 50.96 61.89
CA ASP A 456 3.16 51.76 62.92
C ASP A 456 1.68 52.06 62.68
N SER A 457 0.88 51.57 63.61
CA SER A 457 -0.30 52.09 64.22
C SER A 457 -1.08 53.26 63.57
N TYR A 458 -2.40 53.19 63.55
CA TYR A 458 -3.37 53.86 64.37
C TYR A 458 -4.83 53.57 64.07
N ARG A 459 -5.57 53.42 65.11
CA ARG A 459 -6.98 53.24 65.37
C ARG A 459 -7.98 54.14 64.64
N VAL A 460 -9.22 53.64 64.61
CA VAL A 460 -10.50 54.30 64.97
C VAL A 460 -11.51 54.51 63.79
N GLY A 461 -12.72 53.98 64.06
CA GLY A 461 -14.04 54.53 63.70
C GLY A 461 -14.73 53.77 62.56
N ASP A 462 -15.60 52.88 62.79
CA ASP A 462 -17.01 52.94 63.27
C ASP A 462 -17.98 53.34 62.14
N ASP A 463 -19.09 52.64 62.15
CA ASP A 463 -20.37 52.86 61.46
C ASP A 463 -20.48 52.47 59.99
N GLY A 464 -21.26 51.47 59.72
CA GLY A 464 -22.69 51.50 59.67
C GLY A 464 -23.23 50.79 58.43
N SER A 465 -23.99 49.78 58.70
CA SER A 465 -25.27 49.40 58.08
C SER A 465 -25.31 49.03 56.60
N SER A 466 -25.80 47.89 56.52
CA SER A 466 -27.11 47.40 55.96
C SER A 466 -27.09 47.05 54.53
N ASP A 467 -27.53 45.95 54.37
CA ASP A 467 -28.71 45.24 53.90
C ASP A 467 -28.58 44.59 52.54
N GLU A 468 -28.91 43.39 52.69
CA GLU A 468 -29.94 42.55 52.04
C GLU A 468 -29.59 42.10 50.61
N SER A 469 -29.65 40.95 50.43
CA SER A 469 -30.54 39.79 50.23
C SER A 469 -30.32 39.29 48.84
N SER A 470 -30.34 38.15 48.61
CA SER A 470 -31.05 36.92 48.72
C SER A 470 -30.81 36.06 47.49
N ASP A 471 -30.67 34.81 47.79
CA ASP A 471 -31.33 33.66 47.18
C ASP A 471 -31.03 33.33 45.73
N ASP A 472 -30.93 32.15 45.31
CA ASP A 472 -31.26 30.82 45.83
C ASP A 472 -30.84 29.74 44.85
N SER A 473 -30.57 28.60 45.41
CA SER A 473 -30.92 27.24 45.04
C SER A 473 -30.28 26.63 43.80
N SER A 474 -29.42 25.69 43.94
CA SER A 474 -29.57 24.23 44.10
C SER A 474 -30.55 23.56 43.16
N SER A 475 -30.06 22.59 42.39
CA SER A 475 -30.52 21.21 42.59
C SER A 475 -29.89 20.23 41.62
N SER A 476 -29.35 19.24 42.21
CA SER A 476 -29.05 17.89 41.73
C SER A 476 -30.33 17.15 41.34
N SER A 477 -30.26 16.24 40.38
CA SER A 477 -30.95 14.94 40.48
C SER A 477 -30.45 13.91 39.46
N SER A 478 -30.02 12.87 40.04
CA SER A 478 -29.86 11.49 39.61
C SER A 478 -31.20 10.80 39.31
N SER A 479 -31.19 9.80 38.46
CA SER A 479 -31.87 8.49 38.57
C SER A 479 -32.02 7.88 37.17
N SER A 480 -31.47 6.73 36.93
CA SER A 480 -31.79 5.33 37.25
C SER A 480 -32.72 4.66 36.24
N SER A 481 -32.12 3.63 35.60
CA SER A 481 -32.62 2.29 35.28
C SER A 481 -34.03 2.08 34.76
N SER A 482 -34.12 1.32 33.65
CA SER A 482 -34.92 0.09 33.69
C SER A 482 -34.71 -0.81 32.46
N SER A 483 -34.43 -2.02 32.76
CA SER A 483 -34.47 -3.25 31.98
C SER A 483 -35.88 -3.61 31.50
N SER A 484 -36.00 -4.15 30.29
CA SER A 484 -37.05 -5.13 30.01
C SER A 484 -36.63 -6.14 28.96
N SER A 485 -36.53 -7.34 29.41
CA SER A 485 -36.50 -8.61 28.68
C SER A 485 -37.89 -8.91 28.08
N SER A 486 -37.92 -9.45 26.86
CA SER A 486 -38.97 -10.37 26.45
C SER A 486 -38.46 -11.38 25.44
N SER A 487 -38.45 -12.61 25.90
CA SER A 487 -38.45 -13.85 25.17
C SER A 487 -39.72 -14.02 24.37
N TYR A 488 -39.65 -14.58 23.16
CA TYR A 488 -40.66 -15.51 22.63
C TYR A 488 -40.04 -16.49 21.64
N SER A 489 -40.54 -17.71 21.78
CA SER A 489 -40.12 -18.98 21.18
C SER A 489 -40.77 -19.22 19.81
N SER A 490 -40.12 -20.10 19.06
CA SER A 490 -40.62 -21.18 18.19
C SER A 490 -41.74 -20.92 17.16
N GLU A 491 -41.40 -21.08 15.91
CA GLU A 491 -41.76 -22.21 15.03
C GLU A 491 -40.77 -22.40 13.91
#